data_22e5ca5a38b6d04601d84f42c2fb4202
#
_entry.id   22e5ca5a38b6d04601d84f42c2fb4202
#
_cell.length_a   1.000
_cell.length_b   1.000
_cell.length_c   1.000
_cell.angle_alpha   90.00
_cell.angle_beta   90.00
_cell.angle_gamma   90.00
#
_symmetry.space_group_name_H-M   'P 1'
#
loop_
_entity.id
_entity.type
_entity.pdbx_description
1 polymer ?
#
loop_
_entity_poly.entity_id
_entity_poly.type
_entity_poly.pdbx_seq_one_letter_code
_entity_poly.pdbx_strand_id
1 'polypeptide(L)'
;MRGTLDGKSASQEKQVNKLMRVKRLLIAILRWVGRILLVGLCLFLSLIIYLLVRESITRSKYRTEYPPPGQMISLETHNIHLHCVGAGSPTVVFEADLDQYGSLSWVSVQDEIGEFTRACSYDRAGILWSEPGPRPRDGEMIASELGAVLNAAGEDGPYVLVGHAFGGAYVRIFAGQNPDDVCGMVLVESSHPEMLTRFEAYGVVPEIPDRNIRPLILLMSHLGMPGRYQGNPYNLPPEIYDPQQAFLPESSMTWFDERVEAPNTLAQAGQYEYLGDLPLIVIATAVPPSSVEDRGQILHDLWLELQQELLLLSENSEIRTYEVGHYPQLQSPELVIEAIQDVLGRCEDTSPLP
;
A
#
# COMPACT_ATOMS: atom_id res chain seq x y z
N MET A 1 16.41 56.83 -73.98
CA MET A 1 15.60 55.85 -73.19
C MET A 1 16.36 54.57 -72.83
N ARG A 2 17.65 54.54 -72.47
CA ARG A 2 18.40 53.34 -72.07
C ARG A 2 18.74 53.28 -70.55
N GLY A 3 18.56 54.35 -69.79
CA GLY A 3 19.00 54.41 -68.41
C GLY A 3 18.06 53.89 -67.35
N THR A 4 16.77 53.56 -67.63
CA THR A 4 15.74 53.15 -66.63
C THR A 4 15.56 51.65 -66.55
N LEU A 5 16.09 50.83 -67.45
CA LEU A 5 15.98 49.37 -67.40
C LEU A 5 17.08 48.74 -66.55
N ASP A 6 18.30 49.30 -66.55
CA ASP A 6 19.43 48.76 -65.74
C ASP A 6 19.26 48.96 -64.27
N GLY A 7 18.60 50.03 -63.78
CA GLY A 7 18.36 50.29 -62.38
C GLY A 7 17.35 49.33 -61.71
N LYS A 8 16.34 48.88 -62.51
CA LYS A 8 15.34 47.89 -61.99
C LYS A 8 15.93 46.47 -61.86
N SER A 9 16.80 46.07 -62.79
CA SER A 9 17.50 44.79 -62.79
C SER A 9 18.45 44.69 -61.58
N ALA A 10 19.27 45.69 -61.32
CA ALA A 10 20.17 45.72 -60.15
C ALA A 10 19.46 45.77 -58.83
N SER A 11 18.25 46.38 -58.74
CA SER A 11 17.41 46.38 -57.54
C SER A 11 16.80 45.01 -57.25
N GLN A 12 16.29 44.33 -58.26
CA GLN A 12 15.75 42.98 -58.16
C GLN A 12 16.83 41.95 -57.74
N GLU A 13 18.03 42.05 -58.33
CA GLU A 13 19.15 41.16 -57.98
C GLU A 13 19.59 41.34 -56.49
N LYS A 14 19.67 42.59 -56.01
CA LYS A 14 19.94 42.87 -54.58
C LYS A 14 18.86 42.29 -53.66
N GLN A 15 17.59 42.34 -54.07
CA GLN A 15 16.48 41.85 -53.34
C GLN A 15 16.47 40.27 -53.22
N VAL A 16 16.77 39.60 -54.34
CA VAL A 16 16.95 38.14 -54.42
C VAL A 16 18.15 37.71 -53.62
N ASN A 17 19.27 38.40 -53.66
CA ASN A 17 20.45 38.08 -52.82
C ASN A 17 20.21 38.29 -51.37
N LYS A 18 19.43 39.31 -50.97
CA LYS A 18 19.00 39.51 -49.57
C LYS A 18 18.09 38.37 -49.08
N LEU A 19 17.14 37.94 -49.93
CA LEU A 19 16.23 36.82 -49.63
C LEU A 19 17.00 35.51 -49.45
N MET A 20 17.96 35.22 -50.30
CA MET A 20 18.82 34.03 -50.22
C MET A 20 19.70 34.04 -48.97
N ARG A 21 20.22 35.20 -48.53
CA ARG A 21 20.98 35.35 -47.29
C ARG A 21 20.08 35.05 -46.07
N VAL A 22 18.88 35.62 -46.03
CA VAL A 22 17.89 35.35 -44.97
C VAL A 22 17.54 33.86 -44.89
N LYS A 23 17.27 33.24 -46.06
CA LYS A 23 16.97 31.79 -46.12
C LYS A 23 18.13 30.93 -45.60
N ARG A 24 19.38 31.25 -45.98
CA ARG A 24 20.57 30.56 -45.47
C ARG A 24 20.74 30.73 -43.95
N LEU A 25 20.48 31.92 -43.41
CA LEU A 25 20.56 32.23 -42.01
C LEU A 25 19.48 31.42 -41.23
N LEU A 26 18.23 31.39 -41.70
CA LEU A 26 17.15 30.61 -41.13
C LEU A 26 17.46 29.11 -41.11
N ILE A 27 18.00 28.56 -42.19
CA ILE A 27 18.42 27.16 -42.28
C ILE A 27 19.56 26.87 -41.26
N ALA A 28 20.52 27.79 -41.13
CA ALA A 28 21.59 27.66 -40.15
C ALA A 28 21.06 27.67 -38.71
N ILE A 29 20.15 28.60 -38.39
CA ILE A 29 19.48 28.66 -37.07
C ILE A 29 18.71 27.37 -36.77
N LEU A 30 17.89 26.90 -37.73
CA LEU A 30 17.14 25.65 -37.58
C LEU A 30 18.06 24.44 -37.34
N ARG A 31 19.19 24.36 -38.02
CA ARG A 31 20.21 23.30 -37.83
C ARG A 31 20.83 23.38 -36.42
N TRP A 32 21.14 24.58 -35.92
CA TRP A 32 21.68 24.77 -34.59
C TRP A 32 20.65 24.43 -33.50
N VAL A 33 19.41 24.88 -33.66
CA VAL A 33 18.30 24.51 -32.77
C VAL A 33 18.11 22.99 -32.77
N GLY A 34 18.09 22.34 -33.94
CA GLY A 34 17.99 20.89 -34.01
C GLY A 34 19.14 20.15 -33.30
N ARG A 35 20.39 20.68 -33.40
CA ARG A 35 21.55 20.12 -32.69
C ARG A 35 21.42 20.29 -31.18
N ILE A 36 20.97 21.44 -30.68
CA ILE A 36 20.76 21.71 -29.26
C ILE A 36 19.68 20.78 -28.71
N LEU A 37 18.56 20.63 -29.43
CA LEU A 37 17.50 19.71 -29.04
C LEU A 37 17.98 18.26 -29.02
N LEU A 38 18.76 17.84 -29.98
CA LEU A 38 19.34 16.49 -30.03
C LEU A 38 20.29 16.25 -28.86
N VAL A 39 21.18 17.18 -28.54
CA VAL A 39 22.09 17.08 -27.38
C VAL A 39 21.27 17.05 -26.11
N GLY A 40 20.26 17.91 -25.97
CA GLY A 40 19.34 17.91 -24.82
C GLY A 40 18.63 16.56 -24.63
N LEU A 41 18.13 15.98 -25.71
CA LEU A 41 17.51 14.66 -25.72
C LEU A 41 18.51 13.56 -25.31
N CYS A 42 19.72 13.58 -25.86
CA CYS A 42 20.76 12.61 -25.50
C CYS A 42 21.13 12.70 -24.02
N LEU A 43 21.28 13.92 -23.48
CA LEU A 43 21.55 14.13 -22.05
C LEU A 43 20.38 13.63 -21.16
N PHE A 44 19.15 13.93 -21.56
CA PHE A 44 17.95 13.46 -20.87
C PHE A 44 17.86 11.93 -20.85
N LEU A 45 18.04 11.27 -22.00
CA LEU A 45 18.04 9.81 -22.09
C LEU A 45 19.19 9.19 -21.26
N SER A 46 20.38 9.81 -21.30
CA SER A 46 21.52 9.36 -20.48
C SER A 46 21.22 9.46 -18.99
N LEU A 47 20.55 10.52 -18.55
CA LEU A 47 20.11 10.68 -17.16
C LEU A 47 19.09 9.60 -16.76
N ILE A 48 18.09 9.34 -17.61
CA ILE A 48 17.11 8.27 -17.35
C ILE A 48 17.81 6.90 -17.22
N ILE A 49 18.69 6.55 -18.15
CA ILE A 49 19.46 5.30 -18.10
C ILE A 49 20.29 5.24 -16.82
N TYR A 50 20.98 6.31 -16.44
CA TYR A 50 21.74 6.38 -15.21
C TYR A 50 20.87 6.12 -13.98
N LEU A 51 19.68 6.74 -13.89
CA LEU A 51 18.75 6.56 -12.77
C LEU A 51 18.23 5.12 -12.71
N LEU A 52 17.86 4.52 -13.85
CA LEU A 52 17.41 3.12 -13.90
C LEU A 52 18.51 2.15 -13.44
N VAL A 53 19.74 2.32 -13.92
CA VAL A 53 20.87 1.49 -13.53
C VAL A 53 21.18 1.67 -12.05
N ARG A 54 21.24 2.92 -11.58
CA ARG A 54 21.46 3.25 -10.17
C ARG A 54 20.40 2.58 -9.29
N GLU A 55 19.14 2.69 -9.66
CA GLU A 55 18.02 2.10 -8.90
C GLU A 55 18.12 0.57 -8.88
N SER A 56 18.38 -0.07 -10.00
CA SER A 56 18.58 -1.53 -10.07
C SER A 56 19.69 -2.02 -9.14
N ILE A 57 20.82 -1.31 -9.11
CA ILE A 57 21.95 -1.62 -8.19
C ILE A 57 21.51 -1.41 -6.74
N THR A 58 20.79 -0.33 -6.45
CA THR A 58 20.33 0.00 -5.10
C THR A 58 19.35 -1.05 -4.58
N ARG A 59 18.39 -1.48 -5.40
CA ARG A 59 17.46 -2.58 -5.06
C ARG A 59 18.20 -3.87 -4.73
N SER A 60 19.15 -4.27 -5.59
CA SER A 60 19.97 -5.46 -5.35
C SER A 60 20.76 -5.37 -4.04
N LYS A 61 21.31 -4.20 -3.73
CA LYS A 61 22.01 -3.95 -2.46
C LYS A 61 21.07 -4.13 -1.27
N TYR A 62 19.90 -3.49 -1.27
CA TYR A 62 18.97 -3.55 -0.14
C TYR A 62 18.37 -4.95 0.07
N ARG A 63 18.11 -5.70 -0.99
CA ARG A 63 17.70 -7.11 -0.87
C ARG A 63 18.75 -8.00 -0.19
N THR A 64 20.03 -7.61 -0.27
CA THR A 64 21.12 -8.30 0.45
C THR A 64 21.29 -7.77 1.87
N GLU A 65 21.08 -6.46 2.08
CA GLU A 65 21.24 -5.80 3.38
C GLU A 65 20.07 -6.11 4.33
N TYR A 66 18.86 -6.22 3.79
CA TYR A 66 17.62 -6.55 4.50
C TYR A 66 17.01 -7.83 3.92
N PRO A 67 17.53 -9.01 4.25
CA PRO A 67 16.92 -10.27 3.82
C PRO A 67 15.57 -10.48 4.51
N PRO A 68 14.62 -11.22 3.87
CA PRO A 68 13.34 -11.54 4.49
C PRO A 68 13.54 -12.35 5.78
N PRO A 69 12.89 -11.98 6.90
CA PRO A 69 13.01 -12.71 8.16
C PRO A 69 12.36 -14.10 8.14
N GLY A 70 11.38 -14.30 7.24
CA GLY A 70 10.62 -15.55 7.11
C GLY A 70 11.04 -16.36 5.88
N GLN A 71 10.06 -16.84 5.15
CA GLN A 71 10.24 -17.66 3.95
C GLN A 71 9.48 -17.07 2.77
N MET A 72 9.97 -17.35 1.56
CA MET A 72 9.27 -17.02 0.32
C MET A 72 8.41 -18.21 -0.11
N ILE A 73 7.12 -18.06 -0.08
CA ILE A 73 6.14 -19.07 -0.49
C ILE A 73 5.84 -18.89 -1.97
N SER A 74 6.07 -19.94 -2.75
CA SER A 74 5.80 -19.93 -4.19
C SER A 74 4.31 -20.18 -4.45
N LEU A 75 3.64 -19.19 -5.02
CA LEU A 75 2.35 -19.34 -5.67
C LEU A 75 2.55 -19.60 -7.18
N GLU A 76 1.47 -19.85 -7.93
CA GLU A 76 1.58 -20.18 -9.36
C GLU A 76 2.30 -19.13 -10.20
N THR A 77 2.16 -17.85 -9.86
CA THR A 77 2.62 -16.70 -10.67
C THR A 77 3.67 -15.84 -10.01
N HIS A 78 3.81 -15.89 -8.69
CA HIS A 78 4.70 -15.02 -7.91
C HIS A 78 4.99 -15.62 -6.54
N ASN A 79 6.01 -15.07 -5.86
CA ASN A 79 6.41 -15.49 -4.52
C ASN A 79 5.93 -14.46 -3.49
N ILE A 80 5.36 -14.93 -2.37
CA ILE A 80 4.92 -14.13 -1.25
C ILE A 80 5.78 -14.41 -0.03
N HIS A 81 6.24 -13.37 0.64
CA HIS A 81 6.92 -13.45 1.92
C HIS A 81 5.92 -13.77 3.03
N LEU A 82 6.22 -14.80 3.81
CA LEU A 82 5.49 -15.19 5.00
C LEU A 82 6.48 -15.38 6.16
N HIS A 83 6.20 -14.77 7.28
CA HIS A 83 6.98 -14.90 8.52
C HIS A 83 6.09 -15.44 9.62
N CYS A 84 6.39 -16.64 10.09
CA CYS A 84 5.66 -17.28 11.17
C CYS A 84 6.61 -17.62 12.32
N VAL A 85 6.17 -17.37 13.55
CA VAL A 85 6.86 -17.68 14.80
C VAL A 85 5.97 -18.53 15.72
N GLY A 86 6.55 -19.11 16.75
CA GLY A 86 5.78 -19.93 17.70
C GLY A 86 5.27 -21.24 17.13
N ALA A 87 4.46 -21.95 17.91
CA ALA A 87 3.82 -23.21 17.56
C ALA A 87 2.53 -23.39 18.35
N GLY A 88 1.55 -24.08 17.78
CA GLY A 88 0.25 -24.30 18.42
C GLY A 88 -0.90 -23.99 17.48
N SER A 89 -2.09 -23.99 18.03
CA SER A 89 -3.36 -23.69 17.34
C SER A 89 -4.30 -23.03 18.36
N PRO A 90 -5.11 -22.05 17.95
CA PRO A 90 -5.27 -21.49 16.61
C PRO A 90 -4.03 -20.73 16.10
N THR A 91 -3.87 -20.64 14.77
CA THR A 91 -2.85 -19.78 14.18
C THR A 91 -3.35 -18.33 14.10
N VAL A 92 -2.60 -17.39 14.66
CA VAL A 92 -2.87 -15.95 14.54
C VAL A 92 -2.28 -15.43 13.23
N VAL A 93 -3.12 -14.80 12.40
CA VAL A 93 -2.73 -14.26 11.10
C VAL A 93 -2.91 -12.75 11.08
N PHE A 94 -1.84 -12.03 10.78
CA PHE A 94 -1.80 -10.58 10.79
C PHE A 94 -1.90 -10.00 9.37
N GLU A 95 -2.85 -9.08 9.18
CA GLU A 95 -3.07 -8.33 7.95
C GLU A 95 -2.80 -6.83 8.17
N ALA A 96 -1.87 -6.28 7.40
CA ALA A 96 -1.47 -4.89 7.49
C ALA A 96 -2.46 -3.94 6.79
N ASP A 97 -2.36 -2.66 7.10
CA ASP A 97 -3.09 -1.58 6.43
C ASP A 97 -2.74 -1.48 4.93
N LEU A 98 -3.50 -0.67 4.21
CA LEU A 98 -3.19 -0.17 2.86
C LEU A 98 -2.02 0.82 2.94
N ASP A 99 -0.88 0.31 3.38
CA ASP A 99 0.39 1.03 3.54
C ASP A 99 1.56 0.22 2.98
N GLN A 100 2.77 0.59 3.32
CA GLN A 100 3.99 -0.05 2.85
C GLN A 100 4.83 -0.66 3.97
N TYR A 101 4.21 -0.88 5.15
CA TYR A 101 4.86 -1.53 6.28
C TYR A 101 4.75 -3.06 6.24
N GLY A 102 3.66 -3.60 5.64
CA GLY A 102 3.45 -5.04 5.52
C GLY A 102 3.65 -5.78 6.84
N SER A 103 4.38 -6.89 6.82
CA SER A 103 4.69 -7.70 8.00
C SER A 103 5.43 -6.93 9.10
N LEU A 104 6.18 -5.88 8.75
CA LEU A 104 6.89 -5.04 9.72
C LEU A 104 5.98 -4.30 10.69
N SER A 105 4.71 -4.07 10.34
CA SER A 105 3.71 -3.47 11.23
C SER A 105 3.47 -4.29 12.48
N TRP A 106 3.78 -5.58 12.46
CA TRP A 106 3.38 -6.54 13.48
C TRP A 106 4.54 -7.08 14.32
N VAL A 107 5.79 -6.69 14.03
CA VAL A 107 7.00 -7.22 14.70
C VAL A 107 6.90 -7.16 16.22
N SER A 108 6.39 -6.05 16.79
CA SER A 108 6.27 -5.89 18.24
C SER A 108 5.15 -6.74 18.88
N VAL A 109 4.19 -7.23 18.11
CA VAL A 109 3.05 -8.04 18.59
C VAL A 109 3.30 -9.52 18.30
N GLN A 110 3.81 -9.82 17.11
CA GLN A 110 3.92 -11.18 16.61
C GLN A 110 4.83 -12.07 17.46
N ASP A 111 5.99 -11.56 17.86
CA ASP A 111 6.97 -12.34 18.65
C ASP A 111 6.39 -12.72 20.01
N GLU A 112 5.66 -11.81 20.67
CA GLU A 112 5.03 -12.08 21.94
C GLU A 112 3.86 -13.07 21.81
N ILE A 113 3.01 -12.92 20.77
CA ILE A 113 1.95 -13.91 20.50
C ILE A 113 2.56 -15.29 20.17
N GLY A 114 3.71 -15.32 19.51
CA GLY A 114 4.46 -16.54 19.21
C GLY A 114 4.92 -17.34 20.44
N GLU A 115 4.92 -16.73 21.63
CA GLU A 115 5.17 -17.43 22.89
C GLU A 115 3.97 -18.29 23.35
N PHE A 116 2.77 -17.98 22.86
CA PHE A 116 1.52 -18.63 23.27
C PHE A 116 0.98 -19.59 22.21
N THR A 117 1.11 -19.23 20.93
CA THR A 117 0.59 -20.01 19.80
C THR A 117 1.39 -19.75 18.53
N ARG A 118 0.94 -20.30 17.40
CA ARG A 118 1.48 -20.00 16.07
C ARG A 118 1.02 -18.60 15.62
N ALA A 119 1.94 -17.75 15.17
CA ALA A 119 1.68 -16.36 14.77
C ALA A 119 2.36 -16.04 13.44
N CYS A 120 1.59 -15.63 12.42
CA CYS A 120 2.06 -15.43 11.05
C CYS A 120 1.70 -14.03 10.56
N SER A 121 2.69 -13.28 10.08
CA SER A 121 2.51 -12.08 9.26
C SER A 121 3.04 -12.31 7.85
N TYR A 122 2.54 -11.56 6.88
CA TYR A 122 2.98 -11.69 5.50
C TYR A 122 3.02 -10.33 4.80
N ASP A 123 3.68 -10.29 3.67
CA ASP A 123 3.66 -9.11 2.81
C ASP A 123 2.76 -9.40 1.62
N ARG A 124 1.74 -8.57 1.42
CA ARG A 124 0.91 -8.67 0.22
C ARG A 124 1.77 -8.57 -1.04
N ALA A 125 1.33 -9.21 -2.11
CA ALA A 125 2.08 -9.23 -3.36
C ALA A 125 2.52 -7.82 -3.81
N GLY A 126 3.83 -7.64 -3.96
CA GLY A 126 4.48 -6.38 -4.34
C GLY A 126 4.76 -5.41 -3.19
N ILE A 127 4.50 -5.79 -1.94
CA ILE A 127 4.91 -5.04 -0.74
C ILE A 127 6.20 -5.68 -0.19
N LEU A 128 7.13 -4.86 0.29
CA LEU A 128 8.41 -5.24 0.90
C LEU A 128 9.13 -6.36 0.12
N TRP A 129 9.17 -7.57 0.67
CA TRP A 129 9.90 -8.72 0.12
C TRP A 129 9.11 -9.51 -0.92
N SER A 130 7.78 -9.36 -0.95
CA SER A 130 6.92 -10.09 -1.88
C SER A 130 7.06 -9.60 -3.33
N GLU A 131 7.00 -10.53 -4.26
CA GLU A 131 6.98 -10.22 -5.68
C GLU A 131 5.63 -9.63 -6.11
N PRO A 132 5.60 -8.78 -7.15
CA PRO A 132 4.34 -8.25 -7.67
C PRO A 132 3.40 -9.36 -8.13
N GLY A 133 2.15 -9.28 -7.70
CA GLY A 133 1.11 -10.24 -8.05
C GLY A 133 0.19 -9.79 -9.19
N PRO A 134 -0.83 -10.60 -9.51
CA PRO A 134 -1.85 -10.27 -10.51
C PRO A 134 -2.70 -9.08 -10.08
N ARG A 135 -3.46 -8.54 -11.05
CA ARG A 135 -4.41 -7.44 -10.84
C ARG A 135 -5.81 -7.86 -11.26
N PRO A 136 -6.86 -7.21 -10.74
CA PRO A 136 -6.86 -6.06 -9.83
C PRO A 136 -6.33 -6.42 -8.44
N ARG A 137 -5.85 -5.41 -7.67
CA ARG A 137 -5.42 -5.57 -6.28
C ARG A 137 -6.55 -5.17 -5.34
N ASP A 138 -7.67 -5.83 -5.45
CA ASP A 138 -8.85 -5.62 -4.61
C ASP A 138 -8.92 -6.62 -3.45
N GLY A 139 -9.93 -6.46 -2.59
CA GLY A 139 -10.07 -7.25 -1.38
C GLY A 139 -10.24 -8.75 -1.62
N GLU A 140 -11.00 -9.15 -2.64
CA GLU A 140 -11.20 -10.57 -2.98
C GLU A 140 -9.90 -11.22 -3.46
N MET A 141 -9.12 -10.52 -4.29
CA MET A 141 -7.82 -10.99 -4.74
C MET A 141 -6.86 -11.17 -3.55
N ILE A 142 -6.80 -10.19 -2.64
CA ILE A 142 -5.92 -10.23 -1.47
C ILE A 142 -6.34 -11.35 -0.52
N ALA A 143 -7.62 -11.50 -0.22
CA ALA A 143 -8.13 -12.58 0.62
C ALA A 143 -7.84 -13.97 0.01
N SER A 144 -8.01 -14.12 -1.30
CA SER A 144 -7.68 -15.36 -2.02
C SER A 144 -6.19 -15.70 -1.98
N GLU A 145 -5.32 -14.68 -2.13
CA GLU A 145 -3.86 -14.85 -2.02
C GLU A 145 -3.45 -15.23 -0.59
N LEU A 146 -4.08 -14.63 0.44
CA LEU A 146 -3.85 -15.02 1.83
C LEU A 146 -4.15 -16.51 2.05
N GLY A 147 -5.31 -17.00 1.59
CA GLY A 147 -5.65 -18.42 1.68
C GLY A 147 -4.66 -19.30 0.93
N ALA A 148 -4.25 -18.89 -0.27
CA ALA A 148 -3.29 -19.63 -1.07
C ALA A 148 -1.91 -19.71 -0.40
N VAL A 149 -1.42 -18.63 0.21
CA VAL A 149 -0.11 -18.60 0.86
C VAL A 149 -0.11 -19.43 2.16
N LEU A 150 -1.16 -19.35 2.97
CA LEU A 150 -1.30 -20.16 4.17
C LEU A 150 -1.32 -21.66 3.83
N ASN A 151 -2.16 -22.04 2.87
CA ASN A 151 -2.22 -23.44 2.41
C ASN A 151 -0.89 -23.93 1.84
N ALA A 152 -0.23 -23.14 0.98
CA ALA A 152 1.06 -23.53 0.39
C ALA A 152 2.19 -23.61 1.43
N ALA A 153 2.08 -22.88 2.53
CA ALA A 153 3.02 -22.94 3.66
C ALA A 153 2.72 -24.11 4.63
N GLY A 154 1.57 -24.77 4.51
CA GLY A 154 1.10 -25.79 5.44
C GLY A 154 0.66 -25.21 6.79
N GLU A 155 0.22 -23.97 6.80
CA GLU A 155 -0.38 -23.31 7.96
C GLU A 155 -1.88 -23.57 7.94
N ASP A 156 -2.32 -24.54 8.74
CA ASP A 156 -3.71 -24.97 8.80
C ASP A 156 -4.51 -24.11 9.81
N GLY A 157 -5.83 -23.96 9.58
CA GLY A 157 -6.76 -23.37 10.54
C GLY A 157 -6.99 -24.28 11.79
N PRO A 158 -7.75 -23.80 12.77
CA PRO A 158 -8.50 -22.54 12.74
C PRO A 158 -7.59 -21.32 12.92
N TYR A 159 -8.04 -20.19 12.35
CA TYR A 159 -7.31 -18.93 12.41
C TYR A 159 -7.96 -17.93 13.37
N VAL A 160 -7.14 -17.15 14.08
CA VAL A 160 -7.53 -15.85 14.62
C VAL A 160 -6.97 -14.78 13.70
N LEU A 161 -7.84 -14.01 13.07
CA LEU A 161 -7.46 -12.97 12.11
C LEU A 161 -7.29 -11.63 12.83
N VAL A 162 -6.19 -10.93 12.55
CA VAL A 162 -5.91 -9.61 13.12
C VAL A 162 -5.69 -8.63 11.97
N GLY A 163 -6.60 -7.66 11.79
CA GLY A 163 -6.53 -6.71 10.68
C GLY A 163 -6.45 -5.26 11.16
N HIS A 164 -5.43 -4.51 10.67
CA HIS A 164 -5.28 -3.09 10.93
C HIS A 164 -5.80 -2.25 9.77
N ALA A 165 -6.61 -1.24 10.06
CA ALA A 165 -7.17 -0.29 9.09
C ALA A 165 -7.78 -1.01 7.86
N PHE A 166 -7.28 -0.86 6.64
CA PHE A 166 -7.76 -1.62 5.47
C PHE A 166 -7.54 -3.13 5.60
N GLY A 167 -6.54 -3.56 6.38
CA GLY A 167 -6.36 -4.97 6.72
C GLY A 167 -7.60 -5.59 7.35
N GLY A 168 -8.36 -4.82 8.13
CA GLY A 168 -9.64 -5.26 8.67
C GLY A 168 -10.69 -5.58 7.59
N ALA A 169 -10.71 -4.83 6.48
CA ALA A 169 -11.58 -5.17 5.35
C ALA A 169 -11.14 -6.46 4.64
N TYR A 170 -9.83 -6.69 4.48
CA TYR A 170 -9.30 -7.90 3.87
C TYR A 170 -9.59 -9.16 4.70
N VAL A 171 -9.34 -9.11 6.01
CA VAL A 171 -9.64 -10.25 6.90
C VAL A 171 -11.14 -10.52 7.04
N ARG A 172 -11.99 -9.48 6.97
CA ARG A 172 -13.45 -9.63 6.93
C ARG A 172 -13.90 -10.39 5.68
N ILE A 173 -13.33 -10.07 4.51
CA ILE A 173 -13.60 -10.80 3.27
C ILE A 173 -13.13 -12.26 3.41
N PHE A 174 -11.91 -12.48 3.92
CA PHE A 174 -11.38 -13.82 4.12
C PHE A 174 -12.27 -14.65 5.06
N ALA A 175 -12.67 -14.11 6.20
CA ALA A 175 -13.55 -14.78 7.16
C ALA A 175 -14.91 -15.12 6.57
N GLY A 176 -15.48 -14.20 5.77
CA GLY A 176 -16.74 -14.45 5.10
C GLY A 176 -16.67 -15.52 3.98
N GLN A 177 -15.52 -15.68 3.35
CA GLN A 177 -15.27 -16.71 2.34
C GLN A 177 -14.90 -18.08 2.96
N ASN A 178 -14.31 -18.09 4.15
CA ASN A 178 -13.78 -19.28 4.82
C ASN A 178 -14.27 -19.36 6.28
N PRO A 179 -15.60 -19.37 6.53
CA PRO A 179 -16.15 -19.28 7.88
C PRO A 179 -15.76 -20.47 8.78
N ASP A 180 -15.53 -21.65 8.21
CA ASP A 180 -15.15 -22.84 8.97
C ASP A 180 -13.67 -22.84 9.39
N ASP A 181 -12.84 -21.99 8.78
CA ASP A 181 -11.41 -21.90 9.06
C ASP A 181 -11.08 -20.78 10.07
N VAL A 182 -12.06 -19.94 10.46
CA VAL A 182 -11.82 -18.78 11.32
C VAL A 182 -12.57 -18.92 12.63
N CYS A 183 -11.84 -18.89 13.75
CA CYS A 183 -12.42 -19.01 15.09
C CYS A 183 -12.49 -17.69 15.86
N GLY A 184 -11.86 -16.62 15.37
CA GLY A 184 -11.90 -15.33 16.04
C GLY A 184 -11.28 -14.20 15.19
N MET A 185 -11.57 -12.95 15.59
CA MET A 185 -11.08 -11.78 14.87
C MET A 185 -10.77 -10.62 15.82
N VAL A 186 -9.68 -9.90 15.54
CA VAL A 186 -9.35 -8.61 16.14
C VAL A 186 -9.25 -7.55 15.06
N LEU A 187 -10.08 -6.53 15.13
CA LEU A 187 -10.09 -5.40 14.19
C LEU A 187 -9.45 -4.19 14.88
N VAL A 188 -8.30 -3.75 14.38
CA VAL A 188 -7.51 -2.66 14.97
C VAL A 188 -7.70 -1.41 14.10
N GLU A 189 -8.41 -0.39 14.59
CA GLU A 189 -8.67 0.84 13.84
C GLU A 189 -9.20 0.54 12.42
N SER A 190 -10.10 -0.43 12.29
CA SER A 190 -10.44 -1.03 11.02
C SER A 190 -11.31 -0.14 10.14
N SER A 191 -11.04 -0.17 8.83
CA SER A 191 -11.84 0.52 7.83
C SER A 191 -13.22 -0.10 7.69
N HIS A 192 -14.26 0.72 7.89
CA HIS A 192 -15.65 0.31 7.71
C HIS A 192 -16.04 0.37 6.22
N PRO A 193 -16.87 -0.54 5.70
CA PRO A 193 -17.33 -0.52 4.31
C PRO A 193 -17.91 0.81 3.84
N GLU A 194 -18.62 1.52 4.69
CA GLU A 194 -19.23 2.81 4.36
C GLU A 194 -18.33 4.03 4.61
N MET A 195 -17.08 3.82 5.05
CA MET A 195 -16.16 4.90 5.43
C MET A 195 -16.05 5.98 4.34
N LEU A 196 -15.78 5.60 3.09
CA LEU A 196 -15.60 6.56 2.00
C LEU A 196 -16.86 7.36 1.73
N THR A 197 -18.02 6.70 1.68
CA THR A 197 -19.32 7.35 1.42
C THR A 197 -19.72 8.30 2.55
N ARG A 198 -19.53 7.90 3.79
CA ARG A 198 -19.87 8.74 4.95
C ARG A 198 -18.92 9.93 5.08
N PHE A 199 -17.63 9.76 4.82
CA PHE A 199 -16.68 10.88 4.81
C PHE A 199 -16.96 11.86 3.68
N GLU A 200 -17.36 11.39 2.50
CA GLU A 200 -17.78 12.24 1.37
C GLU A 200 -19.00 13.09 1.74
N ALA A 201 -19.97 12.56 2.49
CA ALA A 201 -21.14 13.32 2.95
C ALA A 201 -20.75 14.53 3.83
N TYR A 202 -19.60 14.49 4.51
CA TYR A 202 -19.02 15.61 5.27
C TYR A 202 -18.02 16.44 4.45
N GLY A 203 -17.94 16.20 3.13
CA GLY A 203 -17.08 16.93 2.19
C GLY A 203 -15.61 16.56 2.29
N VAL A 204 -15.30 15.38 2.81
CA VAL A 204 -13.98 14.78 2.74
C VAL A 204 -14.02 13.72 1.64
N VAL A 205 -13.51 14.08 0.48
CA VAL A 205 -13.39 13.15 -0.66
C VAL A 205 -12.02 12.50 -0.55
N PRO A 206 -11.95 11.20 -0.27
CA PRO A 206 -10.68 10.49 -0.30
C PRO A 206 -10.07 10.56 -1.69
N GLU A 207 -8.80 10.91 -1.77
CA GLU A 207 -8.08 10.94 -3.05
C GLU A 207 -7.85 9.51 -3.54
N ILE A 208 -8.74 9.03 -4.40
CA ILE A 208 -8.53 7.80 -5.16
C ILE A 208 -7.72 8.15 -6.41
N PRO A 209 -6.52 7.57 -6.60
CA PRO A 209 -5.69 7.89 -7.74
C PRO A 209 -6.37 7.51 -9.07
N ASP A 210 -6.14 8.32 -10.12
CA ASP A 210 -6.59 7.97 -11.46
C ASP A 210 -5.76 6.78 -11.99
N ARG A 211 -6.43 5.69 -12.35
CA ARG A 211 -5.79 4.49 -12.96
C ARG A 211 -4.92 4.81 -14.17
N ASN A 212 -5.25 5.87 -14.91
CA ASN A 212 -4.51 6.25 -16.12
C ASN A 212 -3.09 6.74 -15.85
N ILE A 213 -2.78 7.19 -14.61
CA ILE A 213 -1.40 7.60 -14.26
C ILE A 213 -0.50 6.42 -13.86
N ARG A 214 -1.02 5.19 -13.81
CA ARG A 214 -0.26 3.99 -13.44
C ARG A 214 1.07 3.83 -14.19
N PRO A 215 1.13 4.04 -15.54
CA PRO A 215 2.42 3.94 -16.26
C PRO A 215 3.45 4.97 -15.77
N LEU A 216 3.00 6.15 -15.34
CA LEU A 216 3.86 7.16 -14.73
C LEU A 216 4.37 6.71 -13.36
N ILE A 217 3.52 6.17 -12.50
CA ILE A 217 3.91 5.64 -11.20
C ILE A 217 4.91 4.49 -11.36
N LEU A 218 4.68 3.59 -12.32
CA LEU A 218 5.61 2.51 -12.64
C LEU A 218 6.99 3.05 -13.06
N LEU A 219 7.03 4.05 -13.94
CA LEU A 219 8.27 4.71 -14.33
C LEU A 219 8.95 5.35 -13.12
N MET A 220 8.21 6.08 -12.30
CA MET A 220 8.73 6.72 -11.08
C MET A 220 9.34 5.69 -10.12
N SER A 221 8.66 4.58 -9.86
CA SER A 221 9.18 3.48 -9.05
C SER A 221 10.53 2.96 -9.59
N HIS A 222 10.64 2.74 -10.91
CA HIS A 222 11.89 2.30 -11.53
C HIS A 222 13.00 3.36 -11.50
N LEU A 223 12.66 4.62 -11.34
CA LEU A 223 13.61 5.73 -11.14
C LEU A 223 13.98 5.94 -9.65
N GLY A 224 13.44 5.10 -8.74
CA GLY A 224 13.65 5.22 -7.30
C GLY A 224 12.81 6.33 -6.65
N MET A 225 11.63 6.60 -7.18
CA MET A 225 10.67 7.55 -6.64
C MET A 225 9.38 6.84 -6.17
N PRO A 226 8.74 7.25 -5.07
CA PRO A 226 9.22 8.30 -4.17
C PRO A 226 10.61 7.99 -3.62
N GLY A 227 11.38 9.03 -3.33
CA GLY A 227 12.70 8.86 -2.73
C GLY A 227 12.62 8.15 -1.39
N ARG A 228 13.61 7.35 -1.06
CA ARG A 228 13.80 6.75 0.25
C ARG A 228 14.02 7.84 1.30
N TYR A 229 13.76 7.54 2.57
CA TYR A 229 13.91 8.48 3.69
C TYR A 229 12.89 9.63 3.69
N GLN A 230 11.62 9.28 3.70
CA GLN A 230 10.51 10.25 3.75
C GLN A 230 10.24 10.84 5.14
N GLY A 231 11.08 10.55 6.11
CA GLY A 231 10.88 10.88 7.51
C GLY A 231 10.30 9.71 8.31
N ASN A 232 10.43 9.78 9.62
CA ASN A 232 9.95 8.77 10.55
C ASN A 232 8.89 9.40 11.47
N PRO A 233 7.65 9.61 11.00
CA PRO A 233 6.62 10.34 11.74
C PRO A 233 6.15 9.61 13.01
N TYR A 234 6.33 8.30 13.05
CA TYR A 234 5.94 7.45 14.18
C TYR A 234 7.12 7.11 15.09
N ASN A 235 8.31 7.68 14.82
CA ASN A 235 9.54 7.39 15.55
C ASN A 235 9.84 5.88 15.67
N LEU A 236 9.60 5.16 14.57
CA LEU A 236 9.80 3.71 14.50
C LEU A 236 11.28 3.34 14.69
N PRO A 237 11.56 2.21 15.32
CA PRO A 237 12.91 1.72 15.47
C PRO A 237 13.54 1.37 14.09
N PRO A 238 14.88 1.42 13.98
CA PRO A 238 15.58 1.22 12.70
C PRO A 238 15.25 -0.13 12.03
N GLU A 239 15.00 -1.18 12.79
CA GLU A 239 14.67 -2.53 12.30
C GLU A 239 13.34 -2.58 11.55
N ILE A 240 12.44 -1.63 11.78
CA ILE A 240 11.17 -1.46 11.04
C ILE A 240 11.32 -0.40 9.95
N TYR A 241 11.86 0.77 10.34
CA TYR A 241 11.93 1.93 9.46
C TYR A 241 12.89 1.74 8.27
N ASP A 242 14.11 1.20 8.50
CA ASP A 242 15.12 1.12 7.46
C ASP A 242 14.76 0.14 6.33
N PRO A 243 14.27 -1.09 6.59
CA PRO A 243 13.78 -1.96 5.52
C PRO A 243 12.57 -1.37 4.79
N GLN A 244 11.61 -0.80 5.50
CA GLN A 244 10.45 -0.17 4.89
C GLN A 244 10.89 0.93 3.89
N GLN A 245 11.82 1.82 4.30
CA GLN A 245 12.34 2.86 3.42
C GLN A 245 13.15 2.28 2.25
N ALA A 246 13.88 1.20 2.47
CA ALA A 246 14.67 0.54 1.44
C ALA A 246 13.80 0.01 0.28
N PHE A 247 12.62 -0.55 0.59
CA PHE A 247 11.69 -1.11 -0.39
C PHE A 247 10.60 -0.13 -0.85
N LEU A 248 10.56 1.08 -0.32
CA LEU A 248 9.51 2.07 -0.59
C LEU A 248 9.21 2.29 -2.09
N PRO A 249 10.19 2.47 -2.99
CA PRO A 249 9.90 2.66 -4.41
C PRO A 249 9.27 1.42 -5.07
N GLU A 250 9.62 0.21 -4.62
CA GLU A 250 9.07 -1.03 -5.15
C GLU A 250 7.62 -1.21 -4.67
N SER A 251 7.38 -1.05 -3.38
CA SER A 251 6.08 -1.17 -2.73
C SER A 251 5.07 -0.10 -3.19
N SER A 252 5.55 1.07 -3.61
CA SER A 252 4.69 2.18 -4.08
C SER A 252 3.78 1.80 -5.25
N MET A 253 4.19 0.84 -6.08
CA MET A 253 3.39 0.41 -7.22
C MET A 253 2.16 -0.39 -6.77
N THR A 254 2.35 -1.33 -5.85
CA THR A 254 1.25 -2.12 -5.29
C THR A 254 0.37 -1.25 -4.40
N TRP A 255 0.96 -0.40 -3.55
CA TRP A 255 0.20 0.59 -2.79
C TRP A 255 -0.73 1.42 -3.68
N PHE A 256 -0.23 1.87 -4.85
CA PHE A 256 -1.04 2.60 -5.84
C PHE A 256 -2.17 1.71 -6.38
N ASP A 257 -1.89 0.48 -6.79
CA ASP A 257 -2.87 -0.44 -7.36
C ASP A 257 -3.96 -0.79 -6.30
N GLU A 258 -3.60 -1.04 -5.04
CA GLU A 258 -4.54 -1.28 -3.93
C GLU A 258 -5.38 -0.03 -3.61
N ARG A 259 -4.77 1.17 -3.61
CA ARG A 259 -5.49 2.42 -3.36
C ARG A 259 -6.52 2.75 -4.44
N VAL A 260 -6.22 2.43 -5.69
CA VAL A 260 -7.18 2.54 -6.80
C VAL A 260 -8.39 1.62 -6.58
N GLU A 261 -8.17 0.44 -5.99
CA GLU A 261 -9.22 -0.55 -5.71
C GLU A 261 -9.89 -0.37 -4.33
N ALA A 262 -9.46 0.59 -3.52
CA ALA A 262 -10.00 0.78 -2.18
C ALA A 262 -11.54 0.88 -2.12
N PRO A 263 -12.23 1.61 -3.01
CA PRO A 263 -13.70 1.63 -3.03
C PRO A 263 -14.30 0.25 -3.32
N ASN A 264 -13.70 -0.51 -4.24
CA ASN A 264 -14.14 -1.85 -4.59
C ASN A 264 -13.91 -2.82 -3.42
N THR A 265 -12.76 -2.77 -2.79
CA THR A 265 -12.44 -3.55 -1.58
C THR A 265 -13.44 -3.33 -0.45
N LEU A 266 -13.80 -2.07 -0.16
CA LEU A 266 -14.80 -1.76 0.87
C LEU A 266 -16.18 -2.27 0.49
N ALA A 267 -16.56 -2.16 -0.79
CA ALA A 267 -17.83 -2.72 -1.28
C ALA A 267 -17.87 -4.26 -1.18
N GLN A 268 -16.75 -4.94 -1.45
CA GLN A 268 -16.62 -6.39 -1.28
C GLN A 268 -16.71 -6.78 0.21
N ALA A 269 -16.01 -6.06 1.11
CA ALA A 269 -16.11 -6.28 2.54
C ALA A 269 -17.54 -6.08 3.08
N GLY A 270 -18.28 -5.12 2.51
CA GLY A 270 -19.67 -4.84 2.84
C GLY A 270 -20.65 -5.98 2.53
N GLN A 271 -20.27 -6.95 1.69
CA GLN A 271 -21.12 -8.10 1.37
C GLN A 271 -21.22 -9.10 2.54
N TYR A 272 -20.28 -9.08 3.46
CA TYR A 272 -20.23 -9.94 4.64
C TYR A 272 -20.69 -9.16 5.87
N GLU A 273 -22.00 -8.94 5.99
CA GLU A 273 -22.59 -8.11 7.05
C GLU A 273 -22.62 -8.79 8.41
N TYR A 274 -22.54 -10.13 8.43
CA TYR A 274 -22.70 -10.91 9.66
C TYR A 274 -21.86 -12.20 9.59
N LEU A 275 -21.08 -12.45 10.65
CA LEU A 275 -20.17 -13.57 10.81
C LEU A 275 -20.58 -14.52 11.97
N GLY A 276 -21.87 -14.50 12.37
CA GLY A 276 -22.38 -15.37 13.40
C GLY A 276 -21.98 -14.93 14.82
N ASP A 277 -21.57 -15.89 15.63
CA ASP A 277 -21.12 -15.72 17.01
C ASP A 277 -19.59 -15.70 17.15
N LEU A 278 -18.89 -15.40 16.05
CA LEU A 278 -17.43 -15.34 15.98
C LEU A 278 -16.87 -14.39 17.07
N PRO A 279 -16.00 -14.84 17.99
CA PRO A 279 -15.32 -13.95 18.93
C PRO A 279 -14.66 -12.78 18.20
N LEU A 280 -15.12 -11.55 18.49
CA LEU A 280 -14.66 -10.32 17.81
C LEU A 280 -14.31 -9.24 18.83
N ILE A 281 -13.10 -8.72 18.74
CA ILE A 281 -12.71 -7.50 19.47
C ILE A 281 -12.36 -6.40 18.48
N VAL A 282 -13.00 -5.24 18.66
CA VAL A 282 -12.69 -4.02 17.90
C VAL A 282 -11.87 -3.10 18.80
N ILE A 283 -10.67 -2.73 18.37
CA ILE A 283 -9.83 -1.71 19.02
C ILE A 283 -10.00 -0.40 18.27
N ALA A 284 -10.50 0.61 18.98
CA ALA A 284 -10.68 1.97 18.45
C ALA A 284 -9.82 2.96 19.24
N THR A 285 -9.32 4.00 18.56
CA THR A 285 -8.54 5.06 19.20
C THR A 285 -9.42 6.28 19.51
N ALA A 286 -9.26 6.83 20.71
CA ALA A 286 -10.01 8.00 21.17
C ALA A 286 -9.30 9.34 20.85
N VAL A 287 -8.08 9.28 20.30
CA VAL A 287 -7.29 10.48 20.01
C VAL A 287 -7.58 10.97 18.60
N PRO A 288 -8.23 12.13 18.42
CA PRO A 288 -8.37 12.72 17.11
C PRO A 288 -6.99 13.07 16.53
N PRO A 289 -6.81 13.00 15.20
CA PRO A 289 -5.58 13.44 14.56
C PRO A 289 -5.20 14.87 14.98
N SER A 290 -3.96 15.09 15.40
CA SER A 290 -3.48 16.31 16.07
C SER A 290 -3.50 17.61 15.24
N SER A 291 -4.06 17.60 14.03
CA SER A 291 -4.04 18.73 13.09
C SER A 291 -5.43 19.32 12.80
N VAL A 292 -6.43 19.13 13.66
CA VAL A 292 -7.81 19.30 13.20
C VAL A 292 -8.56 20.39 13.93
N GLU A 293 -8.93 21.43 13.17
CA GLU A 293 -10.02 22.40 13.43
C GLU A 293 -11.36 21.66 13.62
N ASP A 294 -12.47 22.34 13.91
CA ASP A 294 -13.82 21.77 14.20
C ASP A 294 -14.25 20.60 13.29
N ARG A 295 -13.83 20.60 12.02
CA ARG A 295 -14.11 19.52 11.06
C ARG A 295 -13.49 18.18 11.45
N GLY A 296 -12.36 18.18 12.09
CA GLY A 296 -11.73 16.94 12.45
C GLY A 296 -12.35 16.25 13.65
N GLN A 297 -12.92 17.01 14.58
CA GLN A 297 -13.70 16.40 15.63
C GLN A 297 -14.91 15.65 15.03
N ILE A 298 -15.60 16.25 14.06
CA ILE A 298 -16.74 15.60 13.37
C ILE A 298 -16.31 14.30 12.69
N LEU A 299 -15.15 14.31 11.99
CA LEU A 299 -14.66 13.11 11.32
C LEU A 299 -14.20 12.04 12.31
N HIS A 300 -13.64 12.44 13.44
CA HIS A 300 -13.26 11.53 14.50
C HIS A 300 -14.50 10.89 15.15
N ASP A 301 -15.52 11.68 15.46
CA ASP A 301 -16.78 11.17 16.01
C ASP A 301 -17.44 10.18 15.03
N LEU A 302 -17.44 10.50 13.73
CA LEU A 302 -17.92 9.61 12.67
C LEU A 302 -17.06 8.32 12.60
N TRP A 303 -15.75 8.43 12.75
CA TRP A 303 -14.87 7.26 12.80
C TRP A 303 -15.22 6.34 13.98
N LEU A 304 -15.44 6.89 15.17
CA LEU A 304 -15.86 6.11 16.33
C LEU A 304 -17.25 5.47 16.14
N GLU A 305 -18.18 6.16 15.50
CA GLU A 305 -19.47 5.58 15.10
C GLU A 305 -19.29 4.36 14.19
N LEU A 306 -18.44 4.50 13.16
CA LEU A 306 -18.13 3.39 12.26
C LEU A 306 -17.44 2.22 12.96
N GLN A 307 -16.55 2.47 13.95
CA GLN A 307 -15.96 1.40 14.76
C GLN A 307 -17.03 0.67 15.62
N GLN A 308 -18.00 1.40 16.14
CA GLN A 308 -19.14 0.81 16.88
C GLN A 308 -20.00 -0.09 15.96
N GLU A 309 -20.22 0.32 14.71
CA GLU A 309 -21.00 -0.47 13.76
C GLU A 309 -20.31 -1.77 13.35
N LEU A 310 -18.97 -1.87 13.46
CA LEU A 310 -18.26 -3.13 13.23
C LEU A 310 -18.67 -4.22 14.23
N LEU A 311 -19.22 -3.88 15.39
CA LEU A 311 -19.75 -4.85 16.36
C LEU A 311 -20.92 -5.65 15.80
N LEU A 312 -21.65 -5.12 14.81
CA LEU A 312 -22.76 -5.82 14.16
C LEU A 312 -22.32 -7.06 13.38
N LEU A 313 -21.02 -7.21 13.15
CA LEU A 313 -20.47 -8.39 12.48
C LEU A 313 -20.64 -9.66 13.28
N SER A 314 -20.73 -9.59 14.62
CA SER A 314 -20.81 -10.77 15.46
C SER A 314 -21.69 -10.53 16.70
N GLU A 315 -22.44 -11.56 17.12
CA GLU A 315 -23.16 -11.56 18.39
C GLU A 315 -22.21 -11.63 19.61
N ASN A 316 -20.96 -12.09 19.43
CA ASN A 316 -19.92 -12.19 20.44
C ASN A 316 -18.83 -11.12 20.25
N SER A 317 -19.26 -9.86 20.13
CA SER A 317 -18.37 -8.72 19.83
C SER A 317 -18.23 -7.79 21.03
N GLU A 318 -17.08 -7.14 21.15
CA GLU A 318 -16.82 -6.02 22.06
C GLU A 318 -15.93 -4.97 21.44
N ILE A 319 -16.03 -3.73 21.93
CA ILE A 319 -15.14 -2.64 21.54
C ILE A 319 -14.30 -2.19 22.73
N ARG A 320 -13.01 -1.96 22.46
CA ARG A 320 -12.05 -1.39 23.41
C ARG A 320 -11.51 -0.08 22.85
N THR A 321 -11.72 0.99 23.59
CA THR A 321 -11.30 2.33 23.15
C THR A 321 -10.13 2.81 24.01
N TYR A 322 -9.05 3.27 23.35
CA TYR A 322 -7.82 3.69 23.99
C TYR A 322 -7.36 5.07 23.52
N GLU A 323 -6.63 5.80 24.39
CA GLU A 323 -5.98 7.07 24.04
C GLU A 323 -4.60 6.84 23.40
N VAL A 324 -4.58 6.24 22.20
CA VAL A 324 -3.38 5.94 21.42
C VAL A 324 -3.55 6.47 20.00
N GLY A 325 -2.47 6.51 19.20
CA GLY A 325 -2.55 6.92 17.81
C GLY A 325 -3.04 5.80 16.88
N HIS A 326 -3.05 6.08 15.58
CA HIS A 326 -3.60 5.19 14.53
C HIS A 326 -2.87 3.83 14.38
N TYR A 327 -1.67 3.67 14.94
CA TYR A 327 -0.92 2.41 14.93
C TYR A 327 -0.74 1.84 16.34
N PRO A 328 -1.82 1.34 16.99
CA PRO A 328 -1.74 0.77 18.34
C PRO A 328 -0.70 -0.34 18.44
N GLN A 329 -0.60 -1.20 17.42
CA GLN A 329 0.34 -2.32 17.37
C GLN A 329 1.82 -1.91 17.37
N LEU A 330 2.12 -0.65 17.02
CA LEU A 330 3.48 -0.08 17.05
C LEU A 330 3.73 0.84 18.25
N GLN A 331 2.67 1.47 18.78
CA GLN A 331 2.76 2.50 19.81
C GLN A 331 2.47 1.95 21.21
N SER A 332 1.60 0.95 21.29
CA SER A 332 1.14 0.30 22.52
C SER A 332 0.75 -1.16 22.23
N PRO A 333 1.74 -1.99 21.81
CA PRO A 333 1.49 -3.35 21.34
C PRO A 333 0.77 -4.21 22.38
N GLU A 334 0.96 -3.96 23.69
CA GLU A 334 0.31 -4.66 24.79
C GLU A 334 -1.22 -4.66 24.70
N LEU A 335 -1.82 -3.58 24.16
CA LEU A 335 -3.29 -3.48 24.00
C LEU A 335 -3.82 -4.46 22.94
N VAL A 336 -3.06 -4.62 21.87
CA VAL A 336 -3.39 -5.54 20.79
C VAL A 336 -3.13 -6.98 21.19
N ILE A 337 -2.03 -7.24 21.90
CA ILE A 337 -1.67 -8.55 22.45
C ILE A 337 -2.76 -9.06 23.42
N GLU A 338 -3.21 -8.21 24.36
CA GLU A 338 -4.30 -8.55 25.28
C GLU A 338 -5.59 -8.91 24.53
N ALA A 339 -5.97 -8.15 23.52
CA ALA A 339 -7.15 -8.44 22.72
C ALA A 339 -7.04 -9.78 21.98
N ILE A 340 -5.86 -10.08 21.41
CA ILE A 340 -5.61 -11.35 20.72
C ILE A 340 -5.69 -12.52 21.72
N GLN A 341 -5.09 -12.40 22.90
CA GLN A 341 -5.12 -13.44 23.92
C GLN A 341 -6.55 -13.73 24.39
N ASP A 342 -7.38 -12.70 24.55
CA ASP A 342 -8.78 -12.87 24.92
C ASP A 342 -9.59 -13.56 23.82
N VAL A 343 -9.35 -13.24 22.54
CA VAL A 343 -9.99 -13.93 21.42
C VAL A 343 -9.52 -15.38 21.33
N LEU A 344 -8.23 -15.66 21.54
CA LEU A 344 -7.70 -17.03 21.59
C LEU A 344 -8.41 -17.86 22.69
N GLY A 345 -8.57 -17.31 23.89
CA GLY A 345 -9.29 -17.97 24.98
C GLY A 345 -10.75 -18.29 24.61
N ARG A 346 -11.44 -17.38 23.94
CA ARG A 346 -12.83 -17.61 23.47
C ARG A 346 -12.90 -18.66 22.34
N CYS A 347 -11.89 -18.76 21.47
CA CYS A 347 -11.80 -19.80 20.43
C CYS A 347 -11.69 -21.21 21.04
N GLU A 348 -10.91 -21.38 22.12
CA GLU A 348 -10.75 -22.66 22.80
C GLU A 348 -12.05 -23.13 23.45
N ASP A 349 -12.82 -22.21 24.02
CA ASP A 349 -14.09 -22.51 24.69
C ASP A 349 -15.20 -22.97 23.72
N THR A 350 -15.12 -22.58 22.43
CA THR A 350 -16.09 -22.97 21.39
C THR A 350 -15.73 -24.30 20.71
N SER A 351 -14.51 -24.81 20.89
CA SER A 351 -14.12 -26.11 20.33
C SER A 351 -14.85 -27.25 21.07
N PRO A 352 -15.50 -28.19 20.36
CA PRO A 352 -16.10 -29.35 21.05
C PRO A 352 -14.97 -30.12 21.74
N LEU A 353 -15.13 -30.31 23.07
CA LEU A 353 -14.25 -31.16 23.88
C LEU A 353 -14.07 -32.53 23.19
N PRO A 354 -12.84 -33.07 23.10
CA PRO A 354 -12.53 -34.30 22.42
C PRO A 354 -13.24 -35.54 23.00
#